data_a50ac2661c9d505ff938f5d9a4d2f17d
#
_entry.id   a50ac2661c9d505ff938f5d9a4d2f17d
#
_cell.length_a   1.000
_cell.length_b   1.000
_cell.length_c   1.000
_cell.angle_alpha   90.00
_cell.angle_beta   90.00
_cell.angle_gamma   90.00
#
_symmetry.space_group_name_H-M   'P 1'
#
loop_
_entity.id
_entity.type
_entity.pdbx_description
1 polymer ?
#
loop_
_entity_poly.entity_id
_entity_poly.type
_entity_poly.pdbx_seq_one_letter_code
_entity_poly.pdbx_strand_id
1 'polypeptide(L)'
;MGPGFRRDDGVNVGYLLRLFFYGVLVRTVVLIVLGLNVRHRERLPAKGPAIIAANHNSHLDAMAMISLLPLRLLPRVRPVAAADYFLKHKLLAWFALNVVGIVPLNRARTDAREDLLAPIAAALERGEILIFFPEGSRGEPEQLAEFKTGLARIAERRPDVEVIPVFTHGLGKALPKGEWMIVPFFVAIFVGEPLKFDGDRGAYMQRYRDAMLALANEEKHSDWL
;
A
#
# COMPACT_ATOMS: atom_id res chain seq x y z
N MET A 1 30.86 0.10 4.08
CA MET A 1 30.61 1.04 5.20
C MET A 1 29.41 1.90 4.81
N GLY A 2 28.22 1.57 5.29
CA GLY A 2 27.02 2.36 5.09
C GLY A 2 26.95 3.51 6.09
N PRO A 3 26.34 4.66 5.76
CA PRO A 3 26.27 5.78 6.69
C PRO A 3 25.40 5.39 7.89
N GLY A 4 26.06 5.32 9.05
CA GLY A 4 25.41 5.10 10.34
C GLY A 4 24.39 6.22 10.61
N PHE A 5 23.17 5.83 10.86
CA PHE A 5 22.10 6.71 11.27
C PHE A 5 22.41 7.22 12.69
N ARG A 6 22.98 8.42 12.79
CA ARG A 6 23.09 9.14 14.07
C ARG A 6 21.65 9.45 14.53
N ARG A 7 21.30 8.98 15.71
CA ARG A 7 20.17 9.52 16.48
C ARG A 7 20.59 10.94 16.93
N ASP A 8 20.27 11.94 16.13
CA ASP A 8 20.17 13.29 16.63
C ASP A 8 18.77 13.47 17.23
N ASP A 9 18.72 13.87 18.47
CA ASP A 9 17.50 14.14 19.26
C ASP A 9 16.74 15.41 18.78
N GLY A 10 17.03 15.87 17.56
CA GLY A 10 16.27 16.87 16.83
C GLY A 10 15.03 16.22 16.19
N VAL A 11 13.87 16.77 16.45
CA VAL A 11 12.62 16.34 15.80
C VAL A 11 12.85 16.30 14.29
N ASN A 12 12.82 15.12 13.69
CA ASN A 12 13.10 14.94 12.26
C ASN A 12 12.02 15.68 11.46
N VAL A 13 12.41 16.76 10.77
CA VAL A 13 11.53 17.61 9.97
C VAL A 13 10.71 16.78 8.97
N GLY A 14 11.30 15.76 8.38
CA GLY A 14 10.58 14.83 7.49
C GLY A 14 9.46 14.08 8.20
N TYR A 15 9.65 13.70 9.46
CA TYR A 15 8.61 13.06 10.26
C TYR A 15 7.47 14.03 10.60
N LEU A 16 7.77 15.27 10.98
CA LEU A 16 6.74 16.29 11.24
C LEU A 16 5.92 16.59 9.98
N LEU A 17 6.60 16.76 8.85
CA LEU A 17 5.95 16.98 7.56
C LEU A 17 5.07 15.77 7.18
N ARG A 18 5.53 14.57 7.42
CA ARG A 18 4.77 13.33 7.21
C ARG A 18 3.54 13.27 8.10
N LEU A 19 3.69 13.61 9.38
CA LEU A 19 2.59 13.64 10.34
C LEU A 19 1.53 14.68 9.95
N PHE A 20 1.96 15.88 9.56
CA PHE A 20 1.06 16.93 9.05
C PHE A 20 0.37 16.49 7.74
N PHE A 21 1.15 15.97 6.78
CA PHE A 21 0.64 15.53 5.49
C PHE A 21 -0.46 14.46 5.64
N TYR A 22 -0.21 13.41 6.41
CA TYR A 22 -1.19 12.35 6.61
C TYR A 22 -2.24 12.68 7.68
N GLY A 23 -1.85 13.32 8.77
CA GLY A 23 -2.73 13.60 9.89
C GLY A 23 -3.77 14.69 9.58
N VAL A 24 -3.40 15.65 8.75
CA VAL A 24 -4.27 16.77 8.40
C VAL A 24 -4.71 16.67 6.92
N LEU A 25 -3.77 16.82 5.98
CA LEU A 25 -4.13 16.99 4.56
C LEU A 25 -4.81 15.73 3.99
N VAL A 26 -4.15 14.58 4.05
CA VAL A 26 -4.67 13.33 3.45
C VAL A 26 -5.96 12.89 4.14
N ARG A 27 -5.99 12.90 5.47
CA ARG A 27 -7.20 12.51 6.20
C ARG A 27 -8.38 13.42 5.93
N THR A 28 -8.18 14.73 5.84
CA THR A 28 -9.25 15.66 5.47
C THR A 28 -9.81 15.31 4.09
N VAL A 29 -8.95 15.12 3.09
CA VAL A 29 -9.40 14.75 1.75
C VAL A 29 -10.11 13.40 1.76
N VAL A 30 -9.51 12.37 2.32
CA VAL A 30 -10.03 11.00 2.25
C VAL A 30 -11.32 10.83 3.07
N LEU A 31 -11.37 11.39 4.30
CA LEU A 31 -12.49 11.15 5.20
C LEU A 31 -13.65 12.13 4.98
N ILE A 32 -13.37 13.37 4.56
CA ILE A 32 -14.39 14.42 4.44
C ILE A 32 -14.82 14.61 2.97
N VAL A 33 -13.86 14.74 2.05
CA VAL A 33 -14.18 15.03 0.64
C VAL A 33 -14.67 13.79 -0.09
N LEU A 34 -14.10 12.59 0.22
CA LEU A 34 -14.41 11.35 -0.49
C LEU A 34 -15.46 10.48 0.21
N GLY A 35 -15.94 10.85 1.41
CA GLY A 35 -16.97 10.07 2.11
C GLY A 35 -16.60 8.59 2.28
N LEU A 36 -15.46 8.32 2.90
CA LEU A 36 -14.89 6.98 3.00
C LEU A 36 -15.70 6.05 3.91
N ASN A 37 -16.15 4.92 3.35
CA ASN A 37 -16.72 3.80 4.10
C ASN A 37 -15.74 2.63 4.18
N VAL A 38 -15.57 2.04 5.36
CA VAL A 38 -14.64 0.93 5.59
C VAL A 38 -15.34 -0.24 6.24
N ARG A 39 -15.37 -1.38 5.55
CA ARG A 39 -15.88 -2.66 6.08
C ARG A 39 -14.75 -3.51 6.61
N HIS A 40 -15.02 -4.21 7.72
CA HIS A 40 -14.07 -5.13 8.39
C HIS A 40 -12.76 -4.45 8.81
N ARG A 41 -12.85 -3.18 9.28
CA ARG A 41 -11.70 -2.37 9.69
C ARG A 41 -10.86 -3.02 10.80
N GLU A 42 -11.48 -3.84 11.62
CA GLU A 42 -10.84 -4.60 12.72
C GLU A 42 -9.77 -5.59 12.23
N ARG A 43 -9.82 -5.99 10.95
CA ARG A 43 -8.84 -6.89 10.32
C ARG A 43 -7.55 -6.17 9.90
N LEU A 44 -7.53 -4.84 9.95
CA LEU A 44 -6.31 -4.08 9.68
C LEU A 44 -5.24 -4.35 10.74
N PRO A 45 -3.94 -4.37 10.36
CA PRO A 45 -2.88 -4.71 11.30
C PRO A 45 -2.73 -3.67 12.41
N ALA A 46 -2.73 -4.12 13.67
CA ALA A 46 -2.49 -3.27 14.84
C ALA A 46 -1.00 -3.01 15.08
N LYS A 47 -0.12 -3.81 14.47
CA LYS A 47 1.34 -3.74 14.52
C LYS A 47 1.94 -4.39 13.28
N GLY A 48 3.22 -4.14 12.99
CA GLY A 48 3.97 -4.85 11.97
C GLY A 48 4.85 -5.98 12.57
N PRO A 49 5.48 -6.79 11.71
CA PRO A 49 5.40 -6.71 10.25
C PRO A 49 4.07 -7.22 9.70
N ALA A 50 3.58 -6.59 8.63
CA ALA A 50 2.39 -7.00 7.90
C ALA A 50 2.40 -6.47 6.46
N ILE A 51 1.61 -7.04 5.57
CA ILE A 51 1.43 -6.55 4.21
C ILE A 51 -0.06 -6.30 3.98
N ILE A 52 -0.43 -5.07 3.64
CA ILE A 52 -1.75 -4.72 3.11
C ILE A 52 -1.64 -4.82 1.60
N ALA A 53 -2.29 -5.81 1.01
CA ALA A 53 -2.25 -6.07 -0.43
C ALA A 53 -3.58 -5.63 -1.06
N ALA A 54 -3.55 -4.58 -1.89
CA ALA A 54 -4.75 -3.96 -2.45
C ALA A 54 -4.74 -3.93 -3.99
N ASN A 55 -5.92 -3.79 -4.61
CA ASN A 55 -6.03 -3.39 -6.00
C ASN A 55 -5.52 -1.96 -6.20
N HIS A 56 -5.13 -1.62 -7.44
CA HIS A 56 -4.48 -0.33 -7.73
C HIS A 56 -5.14 0.39 -8.89
N ASN A 57 -5.99 1.36 -8.57
CA ASN A 57 -6.75 2.14 -9.54
C ASN A 57 -6.39 3.64 -9.54
N SER A 58 -5.82 4.14 -8.44
CA SER A 58 -5.56 5.58 -8.24
C SER A 58 -4.25 5.85 -7.48
N HIS A 59 -3.71 7.04 -7.65
CA HIS A 59 -2.65 7.54 -6.75
C HIS A 59 -3.12 7.70 -5.30
N LEU A 60 -4.42 7.84 -5.10
CA LEU A 60 -5.01 7.97 -3.76
C LEU A 60 -5.05 6.64 -2.99
N ASP A 61 -4.89 5.48 -3.65
CA ASP A 61 -5.02 4.17 -3.00
C ASP A 61 -4.06 4.02 -1.82
N ALA A 62 -2.76 4.29 -2.03
CA ALA A 62 -1.78 4.21 -0.96
C ALA A 62 -2.07 5.20 0.18
N MET A 63 -2.49 6.42 -0.17
CA MET A 63 -2.81 7.47 0.81
C MET A 63 -4.05 7.12 1.62
N ALA A 64 -5.09 6.57 0.96
CA ALA A 64 -6.29 6.08 1.62
C ALA A 64 -5.94 4.96 2.61
N MET A 65 -5.17 3.95 2.18
CA MET A 65 -4.72 2.86 3.06
C MET A 65 -3.95 3.36 4.28
N ILE A 66 -3.01 4.30 4.10
CA ILE A 66 -2.24 4.88 5.21
C ILE A 66 -3.18 5.61 6.18
N SER A 67 -4.18 6.34 5.68
CA SER A 67 -5.11 7.11 6.51
C SER A 67 -6.02 6.25 7.39
N LEU A 68 -6.23 4.96 7.02
CA LEU A 68 -7.02 4.01 7.82
C LEU A 68 -6.30 3.61 9.11
N LEU A 69 -4.98 3.63 9.11
CA LEU A 69 -4.17 3.17 10.22
C LEU A 69 -4.02 4.27 11.29
N PRO A 70 -3.91 3.91 12.58
CA PRO A 70 -3.63 4.89 13.63
C PRO A 70 -2.34 5.66 13.36
N LEU A 71 -2.32 6.97 13.68
CA LEU A 71 -1.14 7.84 13.45
C LEU A 71 0.13 7.33 14.16
N ARG A 72 -0.01 6.60 15.28
CA ARG A 72 1.11 5.96 15.97
C ARG A 72 1.87 4.94 15.11
N LEU A 73 1.18 4.34 14.11
CA LEU A 73 1.79 3.38 13.17
C LEU A 73 2.44 4.06 11.97
N LEU A 74 2.15 5.34 11.74
CA LEU A 74 2.64 6.08 10.57
C LEU A 74 4.15 5.96 10.34
N PRO A 75 5.03 5.97 11.36
CA PRO A 75 6.47 5.79 11.16
C PRO A 75 6.86 4.44 10.56
N ARG A 76 6.00 3.43 10.71
CA ARG A 76 6.23 2.05 10.26
C ARG A 76 5.45 1.66 9.00
N VAL A 77 4.55 2.53 8.50
CA VAL A 77 3.75 2.23 7.31
C VAL A 77 4.50 2.70 6.07
N ARG A 78 4.71 1.81 5.09
CA ARG A 78 5.52 2.06 3.90
C ARG A 78 4.81 1.57 2.64
N PRO A 79 4.37 2.45 1.74
CA PRO A 79 3.93 2.00 0.42
C PRO A 79 5.12 1.55 -0.43
N VAL A 80 4.97 0.40 -1.09
CA VAL A 80 5.94 -0.07 -2.07
C VAL A 80 5.67 0.61 -3.40
N ALA A 81 6.66 1.28 -3.94
CA ALA A 81 6.49 2.09 -5.14
C ALA A 81 7.65 1.91 -6.13
N ALA A 82 7.38 2.14 -7.41
CA ALA A 82 8.35 2.03 -8.48
C ALA A 82 9.46 3.10 -8.37
N ALA A 83 10.70 2.67 -8.22
CA ALA A 83 11.86 3.56 -8.11
C ALA A 83 12.04 4.43 -9.35
N ASP A 84 11.86 3.86 -10.53
CA ASP A 84 11.98 4.52 -11.83
C ASP A 84 11.02 5.70 -12.02
N TYR A 85 9.90 5.72 -11.33
CA TYR A 85 8.95 6.83 -11.35
C TYR A 85 9.29 7.92 -10.33
N PHE A 86 9.48 7.54 -9.06
CA PHE A 86 9.61 8.49 -7.96
C PHE A 86 11.01 9.08 -7.79
N LEU A 87 12.07 8.38 -8.27
CA LEU A 87 13.44 8.83 -8.06
C LEU A 87 14.03 9.64 -9.24
N LYS A 88 13.23 9.96 -10.26
CA LYS A 88 13.69 10.73 -11.44
C LYS A 88 14.13 12.17 -11.08
N HIS A 89 13.41 12.82 -10.19
CA HIS A 89 13.64 14.21 -9.80
C HIS A 89 13.97 14.31 -8.32
N LYS A 90 15.01 15.05 -7.97
CA LYS A 90 15.50 15.16 -6.58
C LYS A 90 14.45 15.59 -5.56
N LEU A 91 13.61 16.58 -5.90
CA LEU A 91 12.53 17.04 -5.01
C LEU A 91 11.44 15.99 -4.84
N LEU A 92 11.03 15.33 -5.93
CA LEU A 92 10.04 14.24 -5.88
C LEU A 92 10.59 13.06 -5.09
N ALA A 93 11.85 12.69 -5.31
CA ALA A 93 12.52 11.63 -4.57
C ALA A 93 12.56 11.93 -3.07
N TRP A 94 12.96 13.16 -2.71
CA TRP A 94 12.99 13.58 -1.31
C TRP A 94 11.59 13.49 -0.67
N PHE A 95 10.56 14.01 -1.34
CA PHE A 95 9.18 13.95 -0.86
C PHE A 95 8.69 12.51 -0.73
N ALA A 96 8.91 11.69 -1.75
CA ALA A 96 8.50 10.30 -1.76
C ALA A 96 9.16 9.48 -0.63
N LEU A 97 10.44 9.70 -0.35
CA LEU A 97 11.18 8.97 0.67
C LEU A 97 10.92 9.48 2.09
N ASN A 98 10.78 10.80 2.29
CA ASN A 98 10.70 11.40 3.63
C ASN A 98 9.27 11.72 4.07
N VAL A 99 8.37 12.10 3.16
CA VAL A 99 6.99 12.45 3.48
C VAL A 99 6.05 11.29 3.18
N VAL A 100 6.06 10.73 1.96
CA VAL A 100 5.25 9.55 1.63
C VAL A 100 5.80 8.31 2.34
N GLY A 101 7.12 8.19 2.43
CA GLY A 101 7.84 7.10 3.10
C GLY A 101 7.84 5.81 2.28
N ILE A 102 8.01 5.90 0.96
CA ILE A 102 7.99 4.72 0.08
C ILE A 102 9.16 3.77 0.35
N VAL A 103 8.94 2.48 0.08
CA VAL A 103 9.99 1.49 -0.20
C VAL A 103 10.17 1.45 -1.71
N PRO A 104 11.27 1.97 -2.24
CA PRO A 104 11.47 1.97 -3.68
C PRO A 104 11.79 0.56 -4.19
N LEU A 105 11.05 0.12 -5.21
CA LEU A 105 11.22 -1.17 -5.87
C LEU A 105 11.74 -0.96 -7.28
N ASN A 106 12.90 -1.51 -7.59
CA ASN A 106 13.41 -1.57 -8.94
C ASN A 106 12.60 -2.60 -9.74
N ARG A 107 12.02 -2.19 -10.87
CA ARG A 107 11.24 -3.11 -11.73
C ARG A 107 12.08 -3.75 -12.81
N ALA A 108 13.16 -3.08 -13.23
CA ALA A 108 14.09 -3.57 -14.21
C ALA A 108 15.27 -4.26 -13.49
N ARG A 109 15.56 -5.50 -13.89
CA ARG A 109 16.81 -6.13 -13.54
C ARG A 109 17.94 -5.45 -14.31
N THR A 110 18.80 -4.76 -13.57
CA THR A 110 20.06 -4.23 -14.13
C THR A 110 21.16 -5.27 -14.06
N ASP A 111 21.08 -6.21 -13.12
CA ASP A 111 21.99 -7.35 -12.98
C ASP A 111 21.17 -8.63 -12.65
N ALA A 112 21.60 -9.77 -13.19
CA ALA A 112 21.00 -11.09 -12.91
C ALA A 112 21.12 -11.49 -11.43
N ARG A 113 22.07 -10.90 -10.70
CA ARG A 113 22.30 -11.10 -9.25
C ARG A 113 21.47 -10.19 -8.36
N GLU A 114 20.81 -9.17 -8.91
CA GLU A 114 20.04 -8.21 -8.14
C GLU A 114 18.78 -8.87 -7.56
N ASP A 115 18.69 -8.84 -6.24
CA ASP A 115 17.49 -9.28 -5.53
C ASP A 115 16.47 -8.14 -5.44
N LEU A 116 15.54 -8.14 -6.37
CA LEU A 116 14.49 -7.12 -6.46
C LEU A 116 13.61 -7.02 -5.20
N LEU A 117 13.53 -8.08 -4.40
CA LEU A 117 12.70 -8.12 -3.19
C LEU A 117 13.48 -7.77 -1.91
N ALA A 118 14.79 -7.58 -1.98
CA ALA A 118 15.61 -7.26 -0.82
C ALA A 118 15.13 -6.01 -0.05
N PRO A 119 14.73 -4.90 -0.70
CA PRO A 119 14.22 -3.73 0.02
C PRO A 119 12.92 -4.03 0.80
N ILE A 120 12.05 -4.89 0.24
CA ILE A 120 10.80 -5.33 0.88
C ILE A 120 11.11 -6.21 2.09
N ALA A 121 11.97 -7.22 1.92
CA ALA A 121 12.38 -8.11 3.00
C ALA A 121 12.99 -7.32 4.17
N ALA A 122 13.92 -6.41 3.89
CA ALA A 122 14.54 -5.55 4.90
C ALA A 122 13.51 -4.66 5.64
N ALA A 123 12.48 -4.15 4.94
CA ALA A 123 11.42 -3.38 5.56
C ALA A 123 10.57 -4.23 6.52
N LEU A 124 10.22 -5.46 6.12
CA LEU A 124 9.49 -6.41 6.97
C LEU A 124 10.32 -6.85 8.18
N GLU A 125 11.64 -7.02 8.04
CA GLU A 125 12.56 -7.31 9.15
C GLU A 125 12.58 -6.19 10.20
N ARG A 126 12.44 -4.93 9.79
CA ARG A 126 12.30 -3.78 10.69
C ARG A 126 10.92 -3.68 11.36
N GLY A 127 10.01 -4.63 11.10
CA GLY A 127 8.65 -4.62 11.63
C GLY A 127 7.76 -3.55 10.97
N GLU A 128 8.02 -3.20 9.71
CA GLU A 128 7.21 -2.24 8.97
C GLU A 128 5.94 -2.88 8.41
N ILE A 129 4.91 -2.07 8.20
CA ILE A 129 3.67 -2.44 7.53
C ILE A 129 3.76 -1.96 6.09
N LEU A 130 3.75 -2.86 5.15
CA LEU A 130 3.85 -2.53 3.74
C LEU A 130 2.47 -2.40 3.09
N ILE A 131 2.30 -1.39 2.24
CA ILE A 131 1.18 -1.31 1.30
C ILE A 131 1.70 -1.76 -0.05
N PHE A 132 1.15 -2.84 -0.54
CA PHE A 132 1.62 -3.50 -1.76
C PHE A 132 0.47 -3.63 -2.77
N PHE A 133 0.76 -3.39 -4.04
CA PHE A 133 -0.18 -3.51 -5.14
C PHE A 133 0.27 -4.64 -6.07
N PRO A 134 -0.31 -5.85 -5.95
CA PRO A 134 0.13 -7.01 -6.71
C PRO A 134 -0.06 -6.91 -8.24
N GLU A 135 -0.91 -5.99 -8.70
CA GLU A 135 -1.08 -5.67 -10.12
C GLU A 135 0.18 -5.05 -10.73
N GLY A 136 1.01 -4.38 -9.91
CA GLY A 136 2.27 -3.76 -10.30
C GLY A 136 2.15 -2.48 -11.13
N SER A 137 0.97 -2.13 -11.60
CA SER A 137 0.65 -0.87 -12.28
C SER A 137 -0.83 -0.54 -12.03
N ARG A 138 -1.21 0.73 -12.18
CA ARG A 138 -2.61 1.13 -12.08
C ARG A 138 -3.41 0.52 -13.24
N GLY A 139 -4.48 -0.19 -12.88
CA GLY A 139 -5.47 -0.74 -13.81
C GLY A 139 -6.53 0.28 -14.23
N GLU A 140 -7.55 -0.20 -14.93
CA GLU A 140 -8.76 0.55 -15.21
C GLU A 140 -9.59 0.73 -13.94
N PRO A 141 -10.30 1.87 -13.79
CA PRO A 141 -11.14 2.10 -12.62
C PRO A 141 -12.14 0.95 -12.41
N GLU A 142 -12.26 0.52 -11.15
CA GLU A 142 -13.25 -0.48 -10.69
C GLU A 142 -13.08 -1.89 -11.29
N GLN A 143 -11.94 -2.18 -11.90
CA GLN A 143 -11.61 -3.50 -12.42
C GLN A 143 -10.40 -4.09 -11.72
N LEU A 144 -10.49 -5.36 -11.35
CA LEU A 144 -9.34 -6.11 -10.86
C LEU A 144 -8.47 -6.52 -12.05
N ALA A 145 -7.23 -6.05 -12.06
CA ALA A 145 -6.25 -6.49 -13.04
C ALA A 145 -5.63 -7.85 -12.63
N GLU A 146 -4.82 -8.41 -13.50
CA GLU A 146 -4.09 -9.64 -13.20
C GLU A 146 -3.06 -9.42 -12.09
N PHE A 147 -3.09 -10.28 -11.07
CA PHE A 147 -2.14 -10.25 -9.96
C PHE A 147 -0.84 -10.96 -10.32
N LYS A 148 0.28 -10.25 -10.17
CA LYS A 148 1.62 -10.78 -10.41
C LYS A 148 2.09 -11.64 -9.25
N THR A 149 2.95 -12.59 -9.53
CA THR A 149 3.50 -13.56 -8.57
C THR A 149 4.44 -12.95 -7.52
N GLY A 150 4.73 -11.66 -7.60
CA GLY A 150 5.60 -10.97 -6.65
C GLY A 150 5.13 -11.10 -5.20
N LEU A 151 3.82 -11.04 -4.96
CA LEU A 151 3.23 -11.20 -3.63
C LEU A 151 3.55 -12.58 -3.02
N ALA A 152 3.36 -13.66 -3.79
CA ALA A 152 3.69 -15.01 -3.33
C ALA A 152 5.18 -15.20 -3.04
N ARG A 153 6.07 -14.57 -3.81
CA ARG A 153 7.52 -14.60 -3.56
C ARG A 153 7.90 -13.88 -2.27
N ILE A 154 7.22 -12.79 -1.94
CA ILE A 154 7.42 -12.07 -0.67
C ILE A 154 6.91 -12.94 0.49
N ALA A 155 5.70 -13.50 0.36
CA ALA A 155 5.09 -14.34 1.37
C ALA A 155 5.91 -15.63 1.64
N GLU A 156 6.50 -16.24 0.61
CA GLU A 156 7.41 -17.38 0.76
C GLU A 156 8.67 -17.03 1.54
N ARG A 157 9.26 -15.84 1.32
CA ARG A 157 10.44 -15.39 2.08
C ARG A 157 10.13 -15.06 3.53
N ARG A 158 8.90 -14.65 3.81
CA ARG A 158 8.44 -14.26 5.13
C ARG A 158 7.09 -14.91 5.43
N PRO A 159 7.08 -16.24 5.61
CA PRO A 159 5.86 -17.00 5.89
C PRO A 159 5.22 -16.65 7.24
N ASP A 160 6.00 -16.01 8.13
CA ASP A 160 5.57 -15.44 9.40
C ASP A 160 4.72 -14.17 9.26
N VAL A 161 4.79 -13.49 8.09
CA VAL A 161 4.10 -12.22 7.83
C VAL A 161 2.71 -12.45 7.26
N GLU A 162 1.73 -11.81 7.87
CA GLU A 162 0.34 -11.83 7.37
C GLU A 162 0.17 -10.88 6.19
N VAL A 163 -0.56 -11.34 5.18
CA VAL A 163 -0.99 -10.54 4.04
C VAL A 163 -2.49 -10.31 4.16
N ILE A 164 -2.89 -9.05 4.28
CA ILE A 164 -4.28 -8.64 4.40
C ILE A 164 -4.76 -8.18 3.03
N PRO A 165 -5.67 -8.93 2.36
CA PRO A 165 -6.29 -8.51 1.12
C PRO A 165 -7.19 -7.30 1.38
N VAL A 166 -7.11 -6.27 0.53
CA VAL A 166 -7.98 -5.09 0.63
C VAL A 166 -8.51 -4.73 -0.75
N PHE A 167 -9.82 -4.67 -0.88
CA PHE A 167 -10.47 -4.20 -2.09
C PHE A 167 -10.91 -2.75 -1.91
N THR A 168 -10.57 -1.90 -2.90
CA THR A 168 -10.94 -0.48 -2.93
C THR A 168 -11.84 -0.21 -4.12
N HIS A 169 -12.94 0.52 -3.89
CA HIS A 169 -13.86 1.00 -4.89
C HIS A 169 -14.00 2.53 -4.83
N GLY A 170 -14.18 3.18 -5.96
CA GLY A 170 -14.41 4.62 -6.05
C GLY A 170 -13.17 5.50 -6.15
N LEU A 171 -11.99 5.04 -5.68
CA LEU A 171 -10.75 5.84 -5.73
C LEU A 171 -10.29 6.13 -7.16
N GLY A 172 -10.48 5.19 -8.09
CA GLY A 172 -10.19 5.37 -9.51
C GLY A 172 -11.07 6.41 -10.18
N LYS A 173 -12.32 6.55 -9.73
CA LYS A 173 -13.27 7.59 -10.21
C LYS A 173 -13.01 8.93 -9.52
N ALA A 174 -12.61 8.91 -8.25
CA ALA A 174 -12.28 10.13 -7.50
C ALA A 174 -11.04 10.85 -8.05
N LEU A 175 -10.02 10.10 -8.49
CA LEU A 175 -8.85 10.65 -9.17
C LEU A 175 -8.42 9.68 -10.29
N PRO A 176 -8.97 9.81 -11.50
CA PRO A 176 -8.61 8.97 -12.64
C PRO A 176 -7.14 9.10 -13.04
N LYS A 177 -6.66 8.10 -13.74
CA LYS A 177 -5.28 8.09 -14.27
C LYS A 177 -5.08 9.23 -15.27
N GLY A 178 -4.11 10.10 -15.00
CA GLY A 178 -3.78 11.26 -15.85
C GLY A 178 -4.46 12.55 -15.42
N GLU A 179 -5.44 12.48 -14.53
CA GLU A 179 -6.10 13.67 -13.97
C GLU A 179 -5.37 14.17 -12.72
N TRP A 180 -5.53 15.48 -12.45
CA TRP A 180 -4.98 16.14 -11.27
C TRP A 180 -6.06 16.65 -10.32
N MET A 181 -7.32 16.74 -10.80
CA MET A 181 -8.45 17.24 -10.04
C MET A 181 -9.18 16.09 -9.35
N ILE A 182 -9.34 16.21 -8.02
CA ILE A 182 -10.12 15.25 -7.23
C ILE A 182 -11.60 15.59 -7.40
N VAL A 183 -12.36 14.59 -7.86
CA VAL A 183 -13.82 14.67 -7.91
C VAL A 183 -14.37 13.98 -6.67
N PRO A 184 -15.25 14.63 -5.88
CA PRO A 184 -15.92 13.98 -4.77
C PRO A 184 -16.68 12.75 -5.28
N PHE A 185 -16.27 11.59 -4.82
CA PHE A 185 -16.87 10.30 -5.17
C PHE A 185 -16.91 9.42 -3.93
N PHE A 186 -17.97 8.65 -3.80
CA PHE A 186 -18.08 7.72 -2.69
C PHE A 186 -17.03 6.62 -2.78
N VAL A 187 -16.28 6.45 -1.71
CA VAL A 187 -15.18 5.46 -1.64
C VAL A 187 -15.51 4.39 -0.63
N ALA A 188 -15.47 3.15 -1.05
CA ALA A 188 -15.64 1.98 -0.20
C ALA A 188 -14.33 1.16 -0.13
N ILE A 189 -14.01 0.68 1.07
CA ILE A 189 -12.84 -0.16 1.31
C ILE A 189 -13.28 -1.38 2.10
N PHE A 190 -12.96 -2.56 1.59
CA PHE A 190 -13.29 -3.85 2.17
C PHE A 190 -12.01 -4.57 2.58
N VAL A 191 -11.89 -4.93 3.86
CA VAL A 191 -10.71 -5.59 4.42
C VAL A 191 -10.97 -7.07 4.58
N GLY A 192 -10.20 -7.91 3.89
CA GLY A 192 -10.32 -9.37 3.93
C GLY A 192 -9.63 -10.00 5.15
N GLU A 193 -9.84 -11.29 5.32
CA GLU A 193 -9.14 -12.09 6.32
C GLU A 193 -7.64 -12.18 6.00
N PRO A 194 -6.76 -12.10 7.02
CA PRO A 194 -5.34 -12.25 6.82
C PRO A 194 -4.96 -13.62 6.25
N LEU A 195 -4.10 -13.63 5.25
CA LEU A 195 -3.56 -14.83 4.61
C LEU A 195 -2.13 -15.08 5.05
N LYS A 196 -1.79 -16.34 5.32
CA LYS A 196 -0.42 -16.81 5.56
C LYS A 196 0.04 -17.72 4.43
N PHE A 197 1.34 -17.71 4.15
CA PHE A 197 1.94 -18.61 3.18
C PHE A 197 2.00 -20.03 3.74
N ASP A 198 1.63 -21.03 2.94
CA ASP A 198 1.50 -22.44 3.34
C ASP A 198 2.34 -23.40 2.49
N GLY A 199 3.30 -22.87 1.74
CA GLY A 199 4.29 -23.66 1.02
C GLY A 199 4.11 -23.71 -0.49
N ASP A 200 2.94 -23.42 -1.05
CA ASP A 200 2.72 -23.37 -2.49
C ASP A 200 2.35 -21.99 -3.01
N ARG A 201 3.14 -21.45 -3.94
CA ARG A 201 2.93 -20.10 -4.51
C ARG A 201 1.66 -20.01 -5.36
N GLY A 202 1.33 -21.08 -6.09
CA GLY A 202 0.16 -21.11 -6.96
C GLY A 202 -1.13 -21.11 -6.16
N ALA A 203 -1.21 -22.03 -5.19
CA ALA A 203 -2.34 -22.11 -4.26
C ALA A 203 -2.49 -20.82 -3.45
N TYR A 204 -1.39 -20.25 -2.98
CA TYR A 204 -1.40 -18.96 -2.27
C TYR A 204 -1.98 -17.82 -3.12
N MET A 205 -1.52 -17.67 -4.37
CA MET A 205 -2.05 -16.65 -5.28
C MET A 205 -3.50 -16.89 -5.64
N GLN A 206 -3.94 -18.17 -5.71
CA GLN A 206 -5.35 -18.49 -5.94
C GLN A 206 -6.19 -18.05 -4.74
N ARG A 207 -5.80 -18.37 -3.51
CA ARG A 207 -6.49 -17.90 -2.29
C ARG A 207 -6.56 -16.37 -2.21
N TYR A 208 -5.46 -15.69 -2.55
CA TYR A 208 -5.47 -14.22 -2.60
C TYR A 208 -6.47 -13.70 -3.64
N ARG A 209 -6.50 -14.29 -4.84
CA ARG A 209 -7.47 -13.94 -5.90
C ARG A 209 -8.90 -14.18 -5.44
N ASP A 210 -9.17 -15.32 -4.84
CA ASP A 210 -10.53 -15.68 -4.36
C ASP A 210 -10.98 -14.71 -3.26
N ALA A 211 -10.08 -14.34 -2.34
CA ALA A 211 -10.35 -13.33 -1.33
C ALA A 211 -10.69 -11.96 -1.94
N MET A 212 -9.91 -11.50 -2.94
CA MET A 212 -10.18 -10.23 -3.63
C MET A 212 -11.50 -10.25 -4.40
N LEU A 213 -11.85 -11.37 -5.05
CA LEU A 213 -13.13 -11.55 -5.74
C LEU A 213 -14.31 -11.57 -4.75
N ALA A 214 -14.14 -12.20 -3.59
CA ALA A 214 -15.16 -12.20 -2.54
C ALA A 214 -15.43 -10.78 -2.03
N LEU A 215 -14.38 -9.99 -1.78
CA LEU A 215 -14.52 -8.59 -1.36
C LEU A 215 -15.16 -7.70 -2.45
N ALA A 216 -14.80 -7.91 -3.72
CA ALA A 216 -15.42 -7.21 -4.84
C ALA A 216 -16.91 -7.59 -5.02
N ASN A 217 -17.29 -8.83 -4.71
CA ASN A 217 -18.69 -9.26 -4.74
C ASN A 217 -19.47 -8.70 -3.53
N GLU A 218 -18.85 -8.60 -2.35
CA GLU A 218 -19.46 -7.95 -1.18
C GLU A 218 -19.79 -6.49 -1.49
N GLU A 219 -18.91 -5.78 -2.20
CA GLU A 219 -19.14 -4.41 -2.64
C GLU A 219 -20.39 -4.30 -3.51
N LYS A 220 -20.55 -5.15 -4.53
CA LYS A 220 -21.68 -5.13 -5.46
C LYS A 220 -23.04 -5.38 -4.80
N HIS A 221 -23.06 -6.06 -3.66
CA HIS A 221 -24.27 -6.40 -2.92
C HIS A 221 -24.49 -5.49 -1.70
N SER A 222 -23.69 -4.47 -1.54
CA SER A 222 -23.89 -3.53 -0.44
C SER A 222 -25.03 -2.56 -0.75
N ASP A 223 -26.09 -2.55 0.10
CA ASP A 223 -27.38 -1.85 -0.07
C ASP A 223 -27.30 -0.30 -0.08
N TRP A 224 -26.15 0.28 -0.34
CA TRP A 224 -25.94 1.74 -0.26
C TRP A 224 -25.25 2.35 -1.50
N LEU A 225 -25.40 1.69 -2.63
CA LEU A 225 -25.13 2.22 -3.97
C LEU A 225 -26.41 2.73 -4.61
#